data_5387a60af731567f67600b69ba9c52d1
#
_entry.id   5387a60af731567f67600b69ba9c52d1
#
_cell.length_a   1.000
_cell.length_b   1.000
_cell.length_c   1.000
_cell.angle_alpha   90.00
_cell.angle_beta   90.00
_cell.angle_gamma   90.00
#
_symmetry.space_group_name_H-M   'P 1'
#
loop_
_entity.id
_entity.type
_entity.pdbx_description
1 polymer ?
#
loop_
_entity_poly.entity_id
_entity_poly.type
_entity_poly.pdbx_seq_one_letter_code
_entity_poly.pdbx_strand_id
1 'polypeptide(L)'
;MASNMKAVKLRIKSVQSTMQITKAMELVASSKLRKAKERAEVCRPYFTELHETLKEIARENTDFSSVYAKESSNNKTCYVVIAGDRGLAGGYNSNLFKEMESETAGKDYCVLPIGKKAVEYYKRRGIELVTEDFAEAGDISVSDCFEIAALLCRAFKAGEFGHAALGYTNFVSMLSQKPDVSSMLPLEDLSGEEKDMKQIHSLILYEPDSETVFDAIVPEYLAGMVYGCLLYTSD
;
A
#
# COMPACT_ATOMS: atom_id res chain seq x y z
N MET A 1 13.58 -8.84 55.57
CA MET A 1 13.89 -9.88 54.55
C MET A 1 12.66 -10.60 54.01
N ALA A 2 11.66 -10.99 54.78
CA ALA A 2 10.45 -11.68 54.32
C ALA A 2 9.59 -10.86 53.32
N SER A 3 9.50 -9.55 53.52
CA SER A 3 8.75 -8.64 52.60
C SER A 3 9.34 -8.60 51.21
N ASN A 4 10.67 -8.66 51.08
CA ASN A 4 11.37 -8.65 49.79
C ASN A 4 11.13 -9.96 49.01
N MET A 5 11.12 -11.11 49.68
CA MET A 5 10.84 -12.42 49.06
C MET A 5 9.41 -12.52 48.48
N LYS A 6 8.42 -11.94 49.16
CA LYS A 6 7.03 -11.91 48.68
C LYS A 6 6.89 -11.04 47.45
N ALA A 7 7.54 -9.87 47.43
CA ALA A 7 7.59 -8.98 46.26
C ALA A 7 8.26 -9.64 45.02
N VAL A 8 9.38 -10.35 45.23
CA VAL A 8 10.08 -11.10 44.17
C VAL A 8 9.19 -12.22 43.62
N LYS A 9 8.51 -13.00 44.47
CA LYS A 9 7.58 -14.05 43.99
C LYS A 9 6.42 -13.49 43.18
N LEU A 10 5.84 -12.36 43.61
CA LEU A 10 4.79 -11.68 42.84
C LEU A 10 5.31 -11.21 41.47
N ARG A 11 6.53 -10.66 41.41
CA ARG A 11 7.16 -10.22 40.15
C ARG A 11 7.43 -11.39 39.22
N ILE A 12 7.92 -12.53 39.73
CA ILE A 12 8.11 -13.75 38.95
C ILE A 12 6.78 -14.20 38.32
N LYS A 13 5.70 -14.27 39.13
CA LYS A 13 4.37 -14.65 38.62
C LYS A 13 3.85 -13.71 37.58
N SER A 14 4.03 -12.39 37.75
CA SER A 14 3.66 -11.38 36.75
C SER A 14 4.42 -11.57 35.44
N VAL A 15 5.74 -11.76 35.49
CA VAL A 15 6.58 -11.99 34.28
C VAL A 15 6.18 -13.30 33.62
N GLN A 16 5.92 -14.37 34.33
CA GLN A 16 5.45 -15.63 33.76
C GLN A 16 4.10 -15.46 33.03
N SER A 17 3.15 -14.71 33.63
CA SER A 17 1.88 -14.41 33.00
C SER A 17 2.07 -13.60 31.70
N THR A 18 2.91 -12.57 31.75
CA THR A 18 3.24 -11.77 30.52
C THR A 18 3.88 -12.63 29.45
N MET A 19 4.79 -13.53 29.80
CA MET A 19 5.41 -14.47 28.87
C MET A 19 4.39 -15.39 28.19
N GLN A 20 3.39 -15.88 28.92
CA GLN A 20 2.32 -16.70 28.33
C GLN A 20 1.45 -15.89 27.36
N ILE A 21 1.13 -14.63 27.71
CA ILE A 21 0.38 -13.73 26.82
C ILE A 21 1.16 -13.47 25.54
N THR A 22 2.45 -13.10 25.62
CA THR A 22 3.27 -12.82 24.45
C THR A 22 3.43 -14.05 23.56
N LYS A 23 3.55 -15.24 24.13
CA LYS A 23 3.60 -16.48 23.35
C LYS A 23 2.28 -16.77 22.63
N ALA A 24 1.14 -16.48 23.26
CA ALA A 24 -0.16 -16.58 22.60
C ALA A 24 -0.30 -15.57 21.46
N MET A 25 0.16 -14.33 21.65
CA MET A 25 0.19 -13.30 20.58
C MET A 25 1.07 -13.72 19.41
N GLU A 26 2.23 -14.30 19.66
CA GLU A 26 3.12 -14.84 18.63
C GLU A 26 2.44 -15.91 17.76
N LEU A 27 1.72 -16.84 18.38
CA LEU A 27 0.98 -17.90 17.67
C LEU A 27 -0.15 -17.32 16.81
N VAL A 28 -0.88 -16.33 17.32
CA VAL A 28 -1.94 -15.65 16.57
C VAL A 28 -1.35 -14.87 15.38
N ALA A 29 -0.30 -14.08 15.62
CA ALA A 29 0.37 -13.32 14.57
C ALA A 29 0.95 -14.23 13.48
N SER A 30 1.60 -15.34 13.85
CA SER A 30 2.11 -16.32 12.90
C SER A 30 1.01 -16.95 12.03
N SER A 31 -0.16 -17.24 12.64
CA SER A 31 -1.31 -17.78 11.89
C SER A 31 -1.89 -16.75 10.93
N LYS A 32 -2.00 -15.49 11.35
CA LYS A 32 -2.48 -14.38 10.51
C LYS A 32 -1.53 -14.14 9.34
N LEU A 33 -0.22 -14.06 9.60
CA LEU A 33 0.80 -13.89 8.57
C LEU A 33 0.74 -14.99 7.50
N ARG A 34 0.56 -16.26 7.93
CA ARG A 34 0.42 -17.35 6.97
C ARG A 34 -0.80 -17.17 6.06
N LYS A 35 -1.96 -16.81 6.63
CA LYS A 35 -3.18 -16.54 5.84
C LYS A 35 -3.02 -15.36 4.90
N ALA A 36 -2.38 -14.27 5.35
CA ALA A 36 -2.08 -13.12 4.53
C ALA A 36 -1.19 -13.48 3.35
N LYS A 37 -0.14 -14.26 3.59
CA LYS A 37 0.76 -14.77 2.55
C LYS A 37 0.03 -15.62 1.50
N GLU A 38 -0.78 -16.57 1.95
CA GLU A 38 -1.59 -17.43 1.07
C GLU A 38 -2.51 -16.57 0.17
N ARG A 39 -3.16 -15.54 0.73
CA ARG A 39 -4.00 -14.61 -0.04
C ARG A 39 -3.20 -13.80 -1.06
N ALA A 40 -2.04 -13.27 -0.64
CA ALA A 40 -1.17 -12.50 -1.54
C ALA A 40 -0.67 -13.34 -2.72
N GLU A 41 -0.30 -14.61 -2.47
CA GLU A 41 0.13 -15.53 -3.52
C GLU A 41 -1.00 -15.86 -4.51
N VAL A 42 -2.24 -15.97 -4.04
CA VAL A 42 -3.42 -16.20 -4.90
C VAL A 42 -3.77 -14.98 -5.75
N CYS A 43 -3.63 -13.76 -5.20
CA CYS A 43 -3.97 -12.53 -5.92
C CYS A 43 -2.87 -12.05 -6.87
N ARG A 44 -1.61 -12.39 -6.61
CA ARG A 44 -0.45 -11.92 -7.39
C ARG A 44 -0.58 -12.16 -8.91
N PRO A 45 -0.98 -13.34 -9.41
CA PRO A 45 -1.11 -13.56 -10.85
C PRO A 45 -2.08 -12.58 -11.51
N TYR A 46 -3.22 -12.31 -10.87
CA TYR A 46 -4.24 -11.39 -11.38
C TYR A 46 -3.66 -9.97 -11.57
N PHE A 47 -2.96 -9.44 -10.56
CA PHE A 47 -2.38 -8.09 -10.65
C PHE A 47 -1.19 -8.02 -11.61
N THR A 48 -0.43 -9.10 -11.75
CA THR A 48 0.63 -9.19 -12.76
C THR A 48 0.02 -9.11 -14.16
N GLU A 49 -1.06 -9.85 -14.40
CA GLU A 49 -1.76 -9.85 -15.69
C GLU A 49 -2.39 -8.48 -16.01
N LEU A 50 -3.02 -7.83 -15.03
CA LEU A 50 -3.51 -6.45 -15.20
C LEU A 50 -2.41 -5.47 -15.59
N HIS A 51 -1.26 -5.55 -14.95
CA HIS A 51 -0.12 -4.70 -15.24
C HIS A 51 0.43 -4.92 -16.65
N GLU A 52 0.58 -6.18 -17.06
CA GLU A 52 1.03 -6.51 -18.43
C GLU A 52 -0.01 -6.07 -19.48
N THR A 53 -1.31 -6.23 -19.20
CA THR A 53 -2.39 -5.74 -20.07
C THR A 53 -2.33 -4.22 -20.23
N LEU A 54 -2.13 -3.46 -19.16
CA LEU A 54 -1.97 -2.00 -19.26
C LEU A 54 -0.77 -1.60 -20.12
N LYS A 55 0.36 -2.30 -19.95
CA LYS A 55 1.55 -2.09 -20.80
C LYS A 55 1.28 -2.40 -22.27
N GLU A 56 0.59 -3.50 -22.55
CA GLU A 56 0.25 -3.92 -23.91
C GLU A 56 -0.63 -2.85 -24.59
N ILE A 57 -1.70 -2.41 -23.94
CA ILE A 57 -2.58 -1.35 -24.46
C ILE A 57 -1.80 -0.07 -24.75
N ALA A 58 -0.93 0.37 -23.84
CA ALA A 58 -0.15 1.57 -24.02
C ALA A 58 0.89 1.47 -25.17
N ARG A 59 1.47 0.29 -25.39
CA ARG A 59 2.48 0.05 -26.44
C ARG A 59 1.90 -0.08 -27.83
N GLU A 60 0.74 -0.70 -27.97
CA GLU A 60 0.11 -0.94 -29.27
C GLU A 60 -0.45 0.32 -29.93
N ASN A 61 -0.60 1.41 -29.17
CA ASN A 61 -1.20 2.65 -29.65
C ASN A 61 -0.17 3.77 -29.72
N THR A 62 0.23 4.14 -30.94
CA THR A 62 1.19 5.23 -31.20
C THR A 62 0.72 6.60 -30.75
N ASP A 63 -0.59 6.83 -30.71
CA ASP A 63 -1.23 8.08 -30.31
C ASP A 63 -1.89 7.98 -28.92
N PHE A 64 -1.42 7.05 -28.09
CA PHE A 64 -1.97 6.80 -26.76
C PHE A 64 -1.91 8.05 -25.87
N SER A 65 -3.04 8.45 -25.31
CA SER A 65 -3.22 9.77 -24.68
C SER A 65 -4.02 9.73 -23.37
N SER A 66 -3.95 8.62 -22.63
CA SER A 66 -4.62 8.54 -21.33
C SER A 66 -4.11 9.60 -20.33
N VAL A 67 -5.04 10.17 -19.55
CA VAL A 67 -4.74 11.11 -18.47
C VAL A 67 -3.82 10.48 -17.42
N TYR A 68 -3.95 9.18 -17.20
CA TYR A 68 -3.18 8.44 -16.20
C TYR A 68 -1.73 8.10 -16.61
N ALA A 69 -1.39 8.28 -17.90
CA ALA A 69 -0.06 8.03 -18.44
C ALA A 69 0.71 9.32 -18.74
N LYS A 70 0.07 10.49 -18.60
CA LYS A 70 0.70 11.79 -18.88
C LYS A 70 1.28 12.40 -17.62
N GLU A 71 2.46 13.01 -17.74
CA GLU A 71 2.99 13.89 -16.70
C GLU A 71 2.04 15.04 -16.45
N SER A 72 1.80 15.31 -15.18
CA SER A 72 0.99 16.45 -14.75
C SER A 72 1.87 17.69 -14.53
N SER A 73 1.32 18.86 -14.83
CA SER A 73 1.95 20.14 -14.47
C SER A 73 1.81 20.48 -12.97
N ASN A 74 0.97 19.76 -12.26
CA ASN A 74 0.81 19.91 -10.81
C ASN A 74 1.85 19.06 -10.07
N ASN A 75 2.74 19.71 -9.31
CA ASN A 75 3.82 19.03 -8.56
C ASN A 75 3.38 18.47 -7.20
N LYS A 76 2.11 18.69 -6.79
CA LYS A 76 1.59 18.14 -5.53
C LYS A 76 1.46 16.62 -5.64
N THR A 77 1.92 15.91 -4.61
CA THR A 77 1.85 14.44 -4.56
C THR A 77 0.86 13.99 -3.49
N CYS A 78 -0.01 13.05 -3.82
CA CYS A 78 -0.85 12.36 -2.85
C CYS A 78 -0.16 11.05 -2.42
N TYR A 79 0.20 10.93 -1.16
CA TYR A 79 0.77 9.69 -0.62
C TYR A 79 -0.31 8.85 0.06
N VAL A 80 -0.57 7.66 -0.46
CA VAL A 80 -1.33 6.62 0.27
C VAL A 80 -0.37 5.96 1.24
N VAL A 81 -0.57 6.13 2.55
CA VAL A 81 0.38 5.61 3.54
C VAL A 81 -0.28 4.55 4.40
N ILE A 82 0.22 3.31 4.27
CA ILE A 82 -0.31 2.14 4.96
C ILE A 82 0.51 1.86 6.23
N ALA A 83 -0.06 2.13 7.39
CA ALA A 83 0.52 1.83 8.69
C ALA A 83 -0.39 0.91 9.51
N GLY A 84 0.14 0.33 10.59
CA GLY A 84 -0.64 -0.54 11.48
C GLY A 84 -1.59 0.25 12.38
N ASP A 85 -2.57 -0.47 12.95
CA ASP A 85 -3.54 0.09 13.91
C ASP A 85 -3.02 0.09 15.33
N ARG A 86 -2.15 -0.88 15.65
CA ARG A 86 -1.69 -1.16 17.01
C ARG A 86 -0.23 -0.80 17.22
N GLY A 87 0.16 -0.70 18.49
CA GLY A 87 1.55 -0.63 18.91
C GLY A 87 2.14 -2.03 19.14
N LEU A 88 3.33 -2.08 19.70
CA LEU A 88 4.09 -3.29 20.00
C LEU A 88 4.59 -4.06 18.77
N ALA A 89 4.63 -3.41 17.62
CA ALA A 89 5.16 -3.94 16.35
C ALA A 89 6.64 -3.56 16.11
N GLY A 90 7.42 -3.36 17.18
CA GLY A 90 8.82 -2.95 17.04
C GLY A 90 8.98 -1.62 16.31
N GLY A 91 9.85 -1.58 15.32
CA GLY A 91 10.12 -0.40 14.49
C GLY A 91 9.21 -0.24 13.27
N TYR A 92 8.21 -1.09 13.08
CA TYR A 92 7.37 -1.16 11.89
C TYR A 92 6.85 0.22 11.45
N ASN A 93 6.00 0.84 12.25
CA ASN A 93 5.42 2.15 11.93
C ASN A 93 6.47 3.28 11.94
N SER A 94 7.41 3.26 12.89
CA SER A 94 8.42 4.32 13.00
C SER A 94 9.40 4.33 11.84
N ASN A 95 9.75 3.19 11.28
CA ASN A 95 10.64 3.09 10.12
C ASN A 95 9.94 3.60 8.86
N LEU A 96 8.66 3.22 8.67
CA LEU A 96 7.85 3.75 7.58
C LEU A 96 7.76 5.27 7.64
N PHE A 97 7.43 5.83 8.80
CA PHE A 97 7.31 7.30 8.92
C PHE A 97 8.63 8.04 8.69
N LYS A 98 9.77 7.46 9.08
CA LYS A 98 11.08 8.03 8.76
C LYS A 98 11.37 8.02 7.26
N GLU A 99 11.01 6.94 6.56
CA GLU A 99 11.13 6.86 5.11
C GLU A 99 10.25 7.92 4.45
N MET A 100 8.99 8.03 4.89
CA MET A 100 8.07 9.04 4.39
C MET A 100 8.56 10.48 4.67
N GLU A 101 9.16 10.76 5.84
CA GLU A 101 9.75 12.07 6.13
C GLU A 101 10.89 12.41 5.17
N SER A 102 11.72 11.43 4.83
CA SER A 102 12.80 11.59 3.85
C SER A 102 12.26 11.83 2.43
N GLU A 103 11.26 11.05 2.04
CA GLU A 103 10.62 11.11 0.71
C GLU A 103 9.88 12.42 0.48
N THR A 104 9.17 12.92 1.49
CA THR A 104 8.33 14.13 1.39
C THR A 104 9.08 15.44 1.68
N ALA A 105 10.38 15.37 2.00
CA ALA A 105 11.18 16.55 2.37
C ALA A 105 11.21 17.59 1.23
N GLY A 106 10.67 18.78 1.51
CA GLY A 106 10.62 19.87 0.55
C GLY A 106 9.60 19.75 -0.57
N LYS A 107 8.74 18.73 -0.54
CA LYS A 107 7.65 18.51 -1.50
C LYS A 107 6.33 19.09 -0.99
N ASP A 108 5.49 19.54 -1.90
CA ASP A 108 4.07 19.80 -1.62
C ASP A 108 3.30 18.49 -1.70
N TYR A 109 2.56 18.14 -0.64
CA TYR A 109 1.89 16.86 -0.60
C TYR A 109 0.65 16.84 0.31
N CYS A 110 -0.22 15.88 0.03
CA CYS A 110 -1.30 15.46 0.92
C CYS A 110 -1.21 13.96 1.17
N VAL A 111 -1.95 13.47 2.16
CA VAL A 111 -1.88 12.06 2.56
C VAL A 111 -3.27 11.44 2.60
N LEU A 112 -3.40 10.25 2.03
CA LEU A 112 -4.51 9.34 2.28
C LEU A 112 -3.99 8.28 3.27
N PRO A 113 -4.28 8.43 4.57
CA PRO A 113 -3.75 7.52 5.57
C PRO A 113 -4.62 6.27 5.67
N ILE A 114 -3.97 5.10 5.72
CA ILE A 114 -4.57 3.82 6.02
C ILE A 114 -3.99 3.32 7.35
N GLY A 115 -4.87 3.04 8.32
CA GLY A 115 -4.50 2.61 9.66
C GLY A 115 -4.40 3.73 10.69
N LYS A 116 -4.76 3.40 11.94
CA LYS A 116 -4.81 4.37 13.06
C LYS A 116 -3.51 5.12 13.28
N LYS A 117 -2.38 4.43 13.13
CA LYS A 117 -1.07 5.07 13.35
C LYS A 117 -0.71 6.07 12.27
N ALA A 118 -1.14 5.87 11.02
CA ALA A 118 -0.97 6.86 9.97
C ALA A 118 -1.82 8.11 10.23
N VAL A 119 -3.11 7.94 10.54
CA VAL A 119 -4.00 9.06 10.87
C VAL A 119 -3.46 9.88 12.04
N GLU A 120 -3.10 9.22 13.17
CA GLU A 120 -2.54 9.89 14.35
C GLU A 120 -1.25 10.67 14.04
N TYR A 121 -0.39 10.08 13.19
CA TYR A 121 0.90 10.65 12.85
C TYR A 121 0.77 11.93 12.03
N TYR A 122 -0.01 11.90 10.95
CA TYR A 122 -0.15 13.03 10.03
C TYR A 122 -1.04 14.14 10.61
N LYS A 123 -2.12 13.80 11.33
CA LYS A 123 -2.93 14.79 12.07
C LYS A 123 -2.10 15.62 13.05
N ARG A 124 -1.24 14.99 13.83
CA ARG A 124 -0.37 15.68 14.79
C ARG A 124 0.59 16.66 14.13
N ARG A 125 0.93 16.45 12.88
CA ARG A 125 1.82 17.30 12.09
C ARG A 125 1.10 18.38 11.28
N GLY A 126 -0.23 18.35 11.31
CA GLY A 126 -1.04 19.30 10.54
C GLY A 126 -0.95 19.11 9.03
N ILE A 127 -0.60 17.89 8.58
CA ILE A 127 -0.55 17.54 7.15
C ILE A 127 -1.98 17.36 6.64
N GLU A 128 -2.25 17.85 5.44
CA GLU A 128 -3.55 17.70 4.77
C GLU A 128 -3.87 16.23 4.53
N LEU A 129 -5.02 15.78 5.05
CA LEU A 129 -5.54 14.43 4.84
C LEU A 129 -6.65 14.46 3.80
N VAL A 130 -6.57 13.55 2.83
CA VAL A 130 -7.62 13.40 1.80
C VAL A 130 -8.91 12.88 2.41
N THR A 131 -8.83 11.91 3.30
CA THR A 131 -9.93 11.37 4.09
C THR A 131 -9.41 10.65 5.33
N GLU A 132 -10.30 10.35 6.30
CA GLU A 132 -10.02 9.53 7.48
C GLU A 132 -10.82 8.25 7.52
N ASP A 133 -11.57 7.95 6.45
CA ASP A 133 -12.52 6.83 6.43
C ASP A 133 -11.83 5.46 6.51
N PHE A 134 -10.55 5.39 6.14
CA PHE A 134 -9.75 4.17 6.15
C PHE A 134 -8.81 4.06 7.36
N ALA A 135 -9.27 4.56 8.51
CA ALA A 135 -8.45 4.62 9.73
C ALA A 135 -8.15 3.25 10.36
N GLU A 136 -8.83 2.17 10.02
CA GLU A 136 -8.60 0.82 10.55
C GLU A 136 -8.09 -0.13 9.46
N ALA A 137 -6.76 -0.29 9.37
CA ALA A 137 -6.12 -1.10 8.33
C ALA A 137 -6.56 -2.59 8.39
N GLY A 138 -6.82 -3.11 9.59
CA GLY A 138 -7.27 -4.50 9.78
C GLY A 138 -8.66 -4.81 9.23
N ASP A 139 -9.50 -3.80 9.05
CA ASP A 139 -10.89 -3.94 8.60
C ASP A 139 -11.07 -3.65 7.11
N ILE A 140 -10.02 -3.17 6.42
CA ILE A 140 -10.11 -2.82 5.01
C ILE A 140 -10.31 -4.06 4.14
N SER A 141 -11.42 -4.04 3.40
CA SER A 141 -11.80 -5.05 2.43
C SER A 141 -11.26 -4.75 1.03
N VAL A 142 -11.40 -5.70 0.12
CA VAL A 142 -11.13 -5.47 -1.31
C VAL A 142 -12.01 -4.34 -1.87
N SER A 143 -13.28 -4.25 -1.44
CA SER A 143 -14.19 -3.17 -1.85
C SER A 143 -13.67 -1.80 -1.46
N ASP A 144 -13.13 -1.66 -0.24
CA ASP A 144 -12.55 -0.40 0.22
C ASP A 144 -11.32 -0.02 -0.60
N CYS A 145 -10.54 -1.00 -1.05
CA CYS A 145 -9.41 -0.73 -1.96
C CYS A 145 -9.87 -0.16 -3.31
N PHE A 146 -11.00 -0.63 -3.84
CA PHE A 146 -11.62 -0.04 -5.03
C PHE A 146 -12.14 1.38 -4.77
N GLU A 147 -12.70 1.66 -3.60
CA GLU A 147 -13.13 3.01 -3.21
C GLU A 147 -11.94 3.97 -3.09
N ILE A 148 -10.84 3.53 -2.48
CA ILE A 148 -9.56 4.27 -2.41
C ILE A 148 -9.06 4.58 -3.83
N ALA A 149 -8.99 3.58 -4.70
CA ALA A 149 -8.52 3.74 -6.07
C ALA A 149 -9.43 4.70 -6.87
N ALA A 150 -10.75 4.57 -6.73
CA ALA A 150 -11.70 5.46 -7.39
C ALA A 150 -11.60 6.92 -6.89
N LEU A 151 -11.34 7.11 -5.59
CA LEU A 151 -11.10 8.43 -5.00
C LEU A 151 -9.81 9.04 -5.56
N LEU A 152 -8.72 8.29 -5.60
CA LEU A 152 -7.44 8.73 -6.17
C LEU A 152 -7.60 9.10 -7.64
N CYS A 153 -8.25 8.27 -8.44
CA CYS A 153 -8.48 8.52 -9.86
C CYS A 153 -9.31 9.78 -10.11
N ARG A 154 -10.35 10.02 -9.31
CA ARG A 154 -11.17 11.23 -9.42
C ARG A 154 -10.39 12.49 -9.09
N ALA A 155 -9.67 12.49 -7.97
CA ALA A 155 -8.87 13.62 -7.53
C ALA A 155 -7.72 13.92 -8.50
N PHE A 156 -7.08 12.89 -9.04
CA PHE A 156 -6.05 13.01 -10.08
C PHE A 156 -6.62 13.63 -11.36
N LYS A 157 -7.76 13.14 -11.87
CA LYS A 157 -8.45 13.72 -13.05
C LYS A 157 -8.91 15.16 -12.80
N ALA A 158 -9.28 15.50 -11.57
CA ALA A 158 -9.64 16.86 -11.19
C ALA A 158 -8.42 17.80 -11.04
N GLY A 159 -7.20 17.27 -11.08
CA GLY A 159 -5.97 18.04 -10.94
C GLY A 159 -5.66 18.49 -9.51
N GLU A 160 -6.27 17.86 -8.49
CA GLU A 160 -6.01 18.18 -7.07
C GLU A 160 -4.57 17.88 -6.68
N PHE A 161 -3.99 16.86 -7.31
CA PHE A 161 -2.56 16.52 -7.28
C PHE A 161 -2.12 15.97 -8.64
N GLY A 162 -0.83 16.04 -8.93
CA GLY A 162 -0.27 15.54 -10.19
C GLY A 162 0.44 14.20 -10.08
N HIS A 163 0.69 13.75 -8.86
CA HIS A 163 1.35 12.48 -8.60
C HIS A 163 0.65 11.75 -7.47
N ALA A 164 0.63 10.42 -7.54
CA ALA A 164 0.22 9.56 -6.44
C ALA A 164 1.28 8.51 -6.17
N ALA A 165 1.58 8.24 -4.91
CA ALA A 165 2.55 7.23 -4.49
C ALA A 165 2.04 6.46 -3.28
N LEU A 166 2.50 5.22 -3.14
CA LEU A 166 2.13 4.30 -2.07
C LEU A 166 3.31 4.10 -1.12
N GLY A 167 3.17 4.58 0.12
CA GLY A 167 4.12 4.36 1.19
C GLY A 167 3.69 3.17 2.05
N TYR A 168 4.51 2.14 2.11
CA TYR A 168 4.19 0.88 2.78
C TYR A 168 5.44 0.19 3.33
N THR A 169 5.25 -0.91 4.03
CA THR A 169 6.37 -1.75 4.47
C THR A 169 6.39 -3.05 3.68
N ASN A 170 7.41 -3.22 2.86
CA ASN A 170 7.60 -4.42 2.05
C ASN A 170 8.07 -5.59 2.93
N PHE A 171 7.37 -6.71 2.84
CA PHE A 171 7.71 -7.95 3.52
C PHE A 171 8.76 -8.74 2.72
N VAL A 172 10.02 -8.65 3.13
CA VAL A 172 11.12 -9.43 2.52
C VAL A 172 11.22 -10.82 3.17
N SER A 173 11.14 -10.87 4.49
CA SER A 173 11.16 -12.11 5.29
C SER A 173 10.62 -11.86 6.69
N MET A 174 10.44 -12.90 7.48
CA MET A 174 10.04 -12.78 8.90
C MET A 174 11.03 -11.93 9.72
N LEU A 175 12.28 -11.84 9.32
CA LEU A 175 13.32 -11.07 10.00
C LEU A 175 13.62 -9.73 9.34
N SER A 176 13.16 -9.51 8.12
CA SER A 176 13.46 -8.31 7.34
C SER A 176 12.20 -7.73 6.72
N GLN A 177 11.85 -6.55 7.16
CA GLN A 177 10.77 -5.74 6.65
C GLN A 177 11.35 -4.37 6.33
N LYS A 178 11.13 -3.88 5.11
CA LYS A 178 11.71 -2.62 4.64
C LYS A 178 10.60 -1.66 4.23
N PRO A 179 10.57 -0.43 4.78
CA PRO A 179 9.70 0.60 4.24
C PRO A 179 10.10 0.90 2.80
N ASP A 180 9.11 1.20 1.99
CA ASP A 180 9.28 1.46 0.56
C ASP A 180 8.23 2.45 0.07
N VAL A 181 8.52 3.14 -1.03
CA VAL A 181 7.59 4.05 -1.67
C VAL A 181 7.54 3.71 -3.15
N SER A 182 6.36 3.35 -3.63
CA SER A 182 6.12 3.00 -5.04
C SER A 182 5.25 4.06 -5.71
N SER A 183 5.63 4.50 -6.92
CA SER A 183 4.78 5.36 -7.75
C SER A 183 3.48 4.64 -8.11
N MET A 184 2.36 5.37 -8.12
CA MET A 184 1.05 4.88 -8.51
C MET A 184 0.54 5.62 -9.76
N LEU A 185 0.65 6.95 -9.76
CA LEU A 185 0.22 7.84 -10.84
C LEU A 185 1.20 9.01 -11.00
N PRO A 186 1.47 9.45 -12.25
CA PRO A 186 1.09 8.79 -13.50
C PRO A 186 1.76 7.43 -13.64
N LEU A 187 1.23 6.57 -14.53
CA LEU A 187 1.81 5.26 -14.83
C LEU A 187 3.00 5.43 -15.77
N GLU A 188 4.20 5.63 -15.22
CA GLU A 188 5.43 5.94 -15.97
C GLU A 188 6.08 4.70 -16.59
N ASP A 189 5.88 3.53 -16.00
CA ASP A 189 6.61 2.28 -16.34
C ASP A 189 5.95 1.46 -17.45
N LEU A 190 5.16 2.15 -18.33
CA LEU A 190 4.48 1.51 -19.46
C LEU A 190 5.41 1.24 -20.64
N SER A 191 6.61 1.88 -20.68
CA SER A 191 7.59 1.81 -21.75
C SER A 191 8.73 0.81 -21.54
N GLY A 192 8.63 -0.05 -20.51
CA GLY A 192 9.68 -1.00 -20.09
C GLY A 192 10.31 -1.81 -21.24
N GLU A 193 11.62 -2.08 -21.10
CA GLU A 193 12.49 -2.73 -22.07
C GLU A 193 11.88 -3.98 -22.74
N GLU A 194 12.09 -4.07 -24.05
CA GLU A 194 11.82 -5.27 -24.85
C GLU A 194 12.50 -6.49 -24.22
N LYS A 195 11.79 -7.25 -23.41
CA LYS A 195 12.15 -8.66 -23.28
C LYS A 195 11.71 -9.34 -24.56
N ASP A 196 12.70 -9.85 -25.31
CA ASP A 196 12.57 -10.71 -26.48
C ASP A 196 11.54 -11.83 -26.27
N MET A 197 10.28 -11.51 -26.35
CA MET A 197 9.24 -12.48 -26.58
C MET A 197 8.70 -12.21 -27.98
N LYS A 198 9.10 -13.09 -28.91
CA LYS A 198 8.40 -13.32 -30.17
C LYS A 198 6.98 -13.81 -29.85
N GLN A 199 6.16 -12.94 -29.29
CA GLN A 199 4.73 -13.17 -29.22
C GLN A 199 4.14 -12.69 -30.53
N ILE A 200 3.43 -13.59 -31.17
CA ILE A 200 2.52 -13.30 -32.27
C ILE A 200 1.60 -12.19 -31.73
N HIS A 201 1.78 -10.96 -32.20
CA HIS A 201 0.86 -9.87 -31.92
C HIS A 201 -0.50 -10.29 -32.51
N SER A 202 -1.35 -10.88 -31.67
CA SER A 202 -2.76 -11.02 -31.98
C SER A 202 -3.30 -9.60 -31.99
N LEU A 203 -3.84 -9.14 -33.11
CA LEU A 203 -4.57 -7.89 -33.20
C LEU A 203 -5.75 -7.96 -32.22
N ILE A 204 -5.54 -7.45 -31.00
CA ILE A 204 -6.60 -7.32 -30.00
C ILE A 204 -7.39 -6.07 -30.38
N LEU A 205 -8.69 -6.26 -30.61
CA LEU A 205 -9.60 -5.15 -30.88
C LEU A 205 -10.23 -4.73 -29.55
N TYR A 206 -9.95 -3.50 -29.15
CA TYR A 206 -10.54 -2.90 -27.95
C TYR A 206 -11.85 -2.18 -28.28
N GLU A 207 -12.92 -2.44 -27.52
CA GLU A 207 -14.21 -1.79 -27.68
C GLU A 207 -14.56 -0.97 -26.41
N PRO A 208 -14.93 0.33 -26.52
CA PRO A 208 -15.10 1.11 -27.75
C PRO A 208 -13.75 1.55 -28.38
N ASP A 209 -12.71 1.73 -27.59
CA ASP A 209 -11.35 2.11 -27.96
C ASP A 209 -10.35 1.74 -26.86
N SER A 210 -9.07 1.73 -27.14
CA SER A 210 -7.99 1.35 -26.24
C SER A 210 -7.85 2.28 -25.03
N GLU A 211 -8.07 3.58 -25.19
CA GLU A 211 -7.95 4.56 -24.09
C GLU A 211 -9.06 4.37 -23.07
N THR A 212 -10.30 4.16 -23.53
CA THR A 212 -11.45 3.88 -22.66
C THR A 212 -11.24 2.60 -21.87
N VAL A 213 -10.75 1.55 -22.52
CA VAL A 213 -10.45 0.27 -21.85
C VAL A 213 -9.32 0.44 -20.83
N PHE A 214 -8.24 1.13 -21.20
CA PHE A 214 -7.15 1.45 -20.30
C PHE A 214 -7.63 2.21 -19.07
N ASP A 215 -8.38 3.30 -19.28
CA ASP A 215 -8.91 4.14 -18.21
C ASP A 215 -9.86 3.37 -17.26
N ALA A 216 -10.54 2.34 -17.77
CA ALA A 216 -11.39 1.47 -16.96
C ALA A 216 -10.59 0.47 -16.11
N ILE A 217 -9.43 0.01 -16.61
CA ILE A 217 -8.57 -0.96 -15.91
C ILE A 217 -7.70 -0.29 -14.83
N VAL A 218 -7.28 0.96 -15.03
CA VAL A 218 -6.38 1.67 -14.08
C VAL A 218 -6.89 1.64 -12.63
N PRO A 219 -8.16 1.94 -12.31
CA PRO A 219 -8.64 1.86 -10.93
C PRO A 219 -8.53 0.46 -10.33
N GLU A 220 -8.74 -0.59 -11.13
CA GLU A 220 -8.61 -1.98 -10.68
C GLU A 220 -7.15 -2.32 -10.36
N TYR A 221 -6.22 -1.87 -11.19
CA TYR A 221 -4.80 -2.03 -10.96
C TYR A 221 -4.34 -1.30 -9.68
N LEU A 222 -4.75 -0.04 -9.47
CA LEU A 222 -4.44 0.72 -8.27
C LEU A 222 -5.04 0.08 -7.00
N ALA A 223 -6.28 -0.40 -7.08
CA ALA A 223 -6.90 -1.16 -5.99
C ALA A 223 -6.08 -2.39 -5.63
N GLY A 224 -5.56 -3.07 -6.63
CA GLY A 224 -4.67 -4.20 -6.47
C GLY A 224 -3.35 -3.89 -5.80
N MET A 225 -2.72 -2.77 -6.16
CA MET A 225 -1.50 -2.29 -5.49
C MET A 225 -1.75 -2.05 -4.00
N VAL A 226 -2.82 -1.33 -3.67
CA VAL A 226 -3.20 -1.06 -2.26
C VAL A 226 -3.50 -2.35 -1.52
N TYR A 227 -4.31 -3.23 -2.09
CA TYR A 227 -4.68 -4.51 -1.48
C TYR A 227 -3.48 -5.42 -1.25
N GLY A 228 -2.60 -5.54 -2.24
CA GLY A 228 -1.38 -6.34 -2.12
C GLY A 228 -0.49 -5.88 -0.96
N CYS A 229 -0.34 -4.57 -0.78
CA CYS A 229 0.43 -4.01 0.34
C CYS A 229 -0.29 -4.16 1.69
N LEU A 230 -1.62 -4.04 1.72
CA LEU A 230 -2.43 -4.26 2.94
C LEU A 230 -2.34 -5.68 3.48
N LEU A 231 -2.27 -6.69 2.61
CA LEU A 231 -2.18 -8.10 3.02
C LEU A 231 -0.97 -8.39 3.92
N TYR A 232 0.11 -7.63 3.78
CA TYR A 232 1.30 -7.76 4.63
C TYR A 232 1.31 -6.79 5.82
N THR A 233 0.35 -5.86 5.86
CA THR A 233 0.30 -4.78 6.86
C THR A 233 -0.77 -5.04 7.93
N SER A 234 -1.85 -5.74 7.59
CA SER A 234 -2.96 -5.98 8.48
C SER A 234 -2.60 -6.95 9.59
N ASP A 235 -2.33 -6.39 10.82
CA ASP A 235 -2.14 -7.00 12.15
C ASP A 235 -0.95 -7.94 12.35
#